data_e101ccc794bd81da9a5e20cf4b6eb836
#
_entry.id   e101ccc794bd81da9a5e20cf4b6eb836
#
_cell.length_a   1.000
_cell.length_b   1.000
_cell.length_c   1.000
_cell.angle_alpha   90.00
_cell.angle_beta   90.00
_cell.angle_gamma   90.00
#
_symmetry.space_group_name_H-M   'P 1'
#
loop_
_entity.id
_entity.type
_entity.pdbx_description
1 polymer ?
#
loop_
_entity_poly.entity_id
_entity_poly.type
_entity_poly.pdbx_seq_one_letter_code
_entity_poly.pdbx_strand_id
1 'polypeptide(L)'
;MRYQWPSQTQFKEWILVPEDRQCEMCGGPRHICDHRHHRFFTLQGPVHLVSKLFWCPNPDCAGHHFTVSPPAEMSLTMPWWLIGWDVFAWIGHRRFARHWSVPQIRAELSDSYQVVISDDAIESYIGLYQTMVAARHQDPTQMAQAYRGVDDLILSIDGLQPEKGHETLYVVRELRRRRVWFGEPLLSSAAEEIQRLLEQARHWAQRLGLPVRLWISDKQEAFVSGIAQVFPGVAHRYCENHFLRDLAKPVLEADSKTKVGMRRKVRGLRSIERDILAEGPEKADTGGNGVVLDYCAAVRGVLNDDHGGPLQPPGLKMAEALGQIRSSLQRNLEAKKGGRRQSDCGDWRTPSTVASPTSKSNSKP
;
A
#
# COMPACT_ATOMS: atom_id res chain seq x y z
N MET A 1 -6.85 6.95 30.87
CA MET A 1 -8.26 7.42 31.01
C MET A 1 -9.20 6.27 30.75
N ARG A 2 -10.26 6.05 31.56
CA ARG A 2 -11.28 5.06 31.23
C ARG A 2 -12.20 5.63 30.16
N TYR A 3 -12.51 4.85 29.13
CA TYR A 3 -13.47 5.25 28.09
C TYR A 3 -14.85 5.49 28.70
N GLN A 4 -15.44 6.63 28.42
CA GLN A 4 -16.78 6.99 28.88
C GLN A 4 -17.80 6.59 27.82
N TRP A 5 -18.57 5.53 28.10
CA TRP A 5 -19.62 5.10 27.22
C TRP A 5 -20.79 6.10 27.25
N PRO A 6 -21.35 6.49 26.10
CA PRO A 6 -22.57 7.28 26.05
C PRO A 6 -23.70 6.60 26.82
N SER A 7 -24.50 7.39 27.55
CA SER A 7 -25.60 6.85 28.42
C SER A 7 -26.66 6.06 27.64
N GLN A 8 -26.81 6.32 26.35
CA GLN A 8 -27.76 5.66 25.47
C GLN A 8 -27.18 4.43 24.74
N THR A 9 -25.93 4.02 25.03
CA THR A 9 -25.31 2.88 24.35
C THR A 9 -26.05 1.59 24.68
N GLN A 10 -26.61 0.97 23.65
CA GLN A 10 -27.24 -0.36 23.75
C GLN A 10 -26.17 -1.42 23.57
N PHE A 11 -25.92 -2.21 24.61
CA PHE A 11 -24.96 -3.30 24.56
C PHE A 11 -25.65 -4.60 24.23
N LYS A 12 -25.07 -5.40 23.35
CA LYS A 12 -25.40 -6.81 23.21
C LYS A 12 -24.70 -7.57 24.33
N GLU A 13 -25.46 -8.25 25.16
CA GLU A 13 -24.90 -9.03 26.27
C GLU A 13 -24.41 -10.40 25.78
N TRP A 14 -23.16 -10.72 26.12
CA TRP A 14 -22.55 -12.02 25.89
C TRP A 14 -22.11 -12.62 27.23
N ILE A 15 -22.50 -13.88 27.48
CA ILE A 15 -22.16 -14.58 28.72
C ILE A 15 -21.25 -15.75 28.36
N LEU A 16 -20.04 -15.74 28.92
CA LEU A 16 -19.11 -16.84 28.80
C LEU A 16 -19.04 -17.63 30.12
N VAL A 17 -19.06 -18.93 29.96
CA VAL A 17 -18.90 -19.89 31.07
C VAL A 17 -17.75 -20.81 30.69
N PRO A 18 -16.77 -21.10 31.58
CA PRO A 18 -15.77 -22.12 31.33
C PRO A 18 -16.40 -23.47 31.00
N GLU A 19 -15.89 -24.12 29.96
CA GLU A 19 -16.40 -25.43 29.53
C GLU A 19 -16.05 -26.51 30.54
N ASP A 20 -14.83 -26.48 31.08
CA ASP A 20 -14.38 -27.43 32.08
C ASP A 20 -14.72 -26.95 33.50
N ARG A 21 -15.58 -27.71 34.16
CA ARG A 21 -16.03 -27.48 35.54
C ARG A 21 -15.25 -28.30 36.55
N GLN A 22 -14.26 -29.06 36.15
CA GLN A 22 -13.44 -29.86 37.04
C GLN A 22 -12.10 -29.17 37.32
N CYS A 23 -11.59 -29.30 38.52
CA CYS A 23 -10.28 -28.79 38.88
C CYS A 23 -9.17 -29.72 38.33
N GLU A 24 -8.29 -29.20 37.53
CA GLU A 24 -7.14 -29.95 36.97
C GLU A 24 -6.21 -30.54 38.02
N MET A 25 -6.19 -29.93 39.24
CA MET A 25 -5.28 -30.33 40.30
C MET A 25 -5.85 -31.45 41.17
N CYS A 26 -7.16 -31.42 41.51
CA CYS A 26 -7.77 -32.37 42.43
C CYS A 26 -8.95 -33.12 41.83
N GLY A 27 -9.37 -32.86 40.61
CA GLY A 27 -10.50 -33.49 39.95
C GLY A 27 -11.91 -33.11 40.51
N GLY A 28 -11.93 -32.32 41.58
CA GLY A 28 -13.19 -31.90 42.23
C GLY A 28 -13.93 -30.82 41.43
N PRO A 29 -15.23 -30.59 41.71
CA PRO A 29 -16.01 -29.58 40.99
C PRO A 29 -15.55 -28.17 41.31
N ARG A 30 -15.46 -27.30 40.28
CA ARG A 30 -15.25 -25.87 40.43
C ARG A 30 -16.57 -25.15 40.59
N HIS A 31 -16.58 -24.08 41.38
CA HIS A 31 -17.74 -23.24 41.64
C HIS A 31 -17.53 -21.84 41.08
N ILE A 32 -18.61 -21.16 40.72
CA ILE A 32 -18.55 -19.75 40.29
C ILE A 32 -18.19 -18.90 41.50
N CYS A 33 -17.14 -18.09 41.41
CA CYS A 33 -16.72 -17.18 42.47
C CYS A 33 -16.99 -15.72 42.15
N ASP A 34 -16.95 -15.35 40.88
CA ASP A 34 -17.10 -13.95 40.48
C ASP A 34 -17.55 -13.85 39.01
N HIS A 35 -17.92 -12.64 38.61
CA HIS A 35 -18.28 -12.26 37.26
C HIS A 35 -17.38 -11.09 36.78
N ARG A 36 -16.57 -11.31 35.74
CA ARG A 36 -15.79 -10.26 35.13
C ARG A 36 -16.62 -9.58 34.05
N HIS A 37 -16.73 -8.28 34.11
CA HIS A 37 -17.43 -7.45 33.13
C HIS A 37 -16.44 -6.74 32.23
N HIS A 38 -16.59 -6.89 30.91
CA HIS A 38 -15.79 -6.19 29.93
C HIS A 38 -16.70 -5.61 28.84
N ARG A 39 -16.55 -4.32 28.55
CA ARG A 39 -17.28 -3.64 27.49
C ARG A 39 -16.32 -3.24 26.38
N PHE A 40 -16.65 -3.65 25.17
CA PHE A 40 -15.83 -3.36 23.99
C PHE A 40 -16.67 -3.27 22.72
N PHE A 41 -16.13 -2.64 21.69
CA PHE A 41 -16.74 -2.56 20.36
C PHE A 41 -16.39 -3.77 19.51
N THR A 42 -17.37 -4.25 18.75
CA THR A 42 -17.19 -5.19 17.63
C THR A 42 -17.69 -4.55 16.34
N LEU A 43 -17.42 -5.14 15.18
CA LEU A 43 -18.01 -4.71 13.89
C LEU A 43 -19.54 -4.92 13.85
N GLN A 44 -20.12 -5.61 14.83
CA GLN A 44 -21.57 -5.82 14.99
C GLN A 44 -22.19 -4.91 16.05
N GLY A 45 -21.41 -3.95 16.57
CA GLY A 45 -21.81 -3.02 17.60
C GLY A 45 -21.15 -3.28 18.97
N PRO A 46 -21.50 -2.48 19.99
CA PRO A 46 -20.94 -2.59 21.33
C PRO A 46 -21.43 -3.85 22.08
N VAL A 47 -20.50 -4.50 22.75
CA VAL A 47 -20.75 -5.74 23.52
C VAL A 47 -20.44 -5.52 25.00
N HIS A 48 -21.29 -6.03 25.86
CA HIS A 48 -21.06 -6.23 27.29
C HIS A 48 -20.81 -7.71 27.54
N LEU A 49 -19.55 -8.07 27.69
CA LEU A 49 -19.12 -9.43 27.98
C LEU A 49 -19.15 -9.68 29.49
N VAL A 50 -19.81 -10.74 29.89
CA VAL A 50 -19.86 -11.24 31.29
C VAL A 50 -19.19 -12.62 31.32
N SER A 51 -17.94 -12.66 31.83
CA SER A 51 -17.21 -13.93 31.98
C SER A 51 -17.36 -14.46 33.39
N LYS A 52 -17.96 -15.66 33.54
CA LYS A 52 -18.05 -16.31 34.83
C LYS A 52 -16.69 -16.89 35.23
N LEU A 53 -16.22 -16.52 36.41
CA LEU A 53 -14.95 -17.00 36.93
C LEU A 53 -15.18 -18.18 37.85
N PHE A 54 -14.40 -19.24 37.69
CA PHE A 54 -14.48 -20.45 38.51
C PHE A 54 -13.28 -20.55 39.43
N TRP A 55 -13.47 -21.15 40.57
CA TRP A 55 -12.42 -21.48 41.53
C TRP A 55 -12.64 -22.90 42.10
N CYS A 56 -11.60 -23.49 42.67
CA CYS A 56 -11.69 -24.75 43.39
C CYS A 56 -12.05 -24.48 44.85
N PRO A 57 -13.16 -25.03 45.37
CA PRO A 57 -13.59 -24.83 46.75
C PRO A 57 -12.78 -25.61 47.75
N ASN A 58 -11.98 -26.61 47.35
CA ASN A 58 -11.17 -27.41 48.23
C ASN A 58 -9.99 -26.63 48.79
N PRO A 59 -9.94 -26.30 50.11
CA PRO A 59 -8.87 -25.51 50.69
C PRO A 59 -7.49 -26.21 50.66
N ASP A 60 -7.45 -27.53 50.60
CA ASP A 60 -6.24 -28.33 50.53
C ASP A 60 -5.69 -28.48 49.10
N CYS A 61 -6.38 -27.93 48.12
CA CYS A 61 -5.99 -28.00 46.72
C CYS A 61 -5.15 -26.80 46.34
N ALA A 62 -4.03 -27.01 45.64
CA ALA A 62 -3.27 -25.92 45.06
C ALA A 62 -4.06 -24.99 44.12
N GLY A 63 -5.14 -25.52 43.51
CA GLY A 63 -6.05 -24.75 42.66
C GLY A 63 -7.02 -23.81 43.40
N HIS A 64 -7.08 -23.92 44.78
CA HIS A 64 -7.99 -23.10 45.59
C HIS A 64 -7.75 -21.58 45.48
N HIS A 65 -6.49 -21.15 45.28
CA HIS A 65 -6.12 -19.76 45.20
C HIS A 65 -6.17 -19.16 43.81
N PHE A 66 -6.55 -19.94 42.82
CA PHE A 66 -6.56 -19.50 41.42
C PHE A 66 -7.97 -19.46 40.85
N THR A 67 -8.31 -18.32 40.24
CA THR A 67 -9.54 -18.21 39.46
C THR A 67 -9.27 -18.57 38.01
N VAL A 68 -10.20 -19.31 37.40
CA VAL A 68 -10.15 -19.71 35.99
C VAL A 68 -11.19 -18.94 35.22
N SER A 69 -10.73 -18.25 34.18
CA SER A 69 -11.61 -17.55 33.22
C SER A 69 -11.87 -18.42 31.98
N PRO A 70 -12.99 -18.19 31.28
CA PRO A 70 -13.24 -18.89 30.01
C PRO A 70 -12.14 -18.57 28.98
N PRO A 71 -11.46 -19.58 28.39
CA PRO A 71 -10.45 -19.35 27.36
C PRO A 71 -11.01 -18.60 26.13
N ALA A 72 -12.31 -18.77 25.84
CA ALA A 72 -13.00 -18.09 24.76
C ALA A 72 -12.96 -16.55 24.87
N GLU A 73 -12.77 -15.98 26.06
CA GLU A 73 -12.62 -14.53 26.25
C GLU A 73 -11.47 -13.97 25.42
N MET A 74 -10.33 -14.65 25.43
CA MET A 74 -9.14 -14.23 24.70
C MET A 74 -9.29 -14.32 23.18
N SER A 75 -10.24 -15.11 22.68
CA SER A 75 -10.57 -15.16 21.25
C SER A 75 -11.45 -14.01 20.78
N LEU A 76 -12.09 -13.30 21.69
CA LEU A 76 -12.98 -12.18 21.38
C LEU A 76 -12.25 -10.83 21.47
N THR A 77 -11.47 -10.63 22.52
CA THR A 77 -10.76 -9.37 22.78
C THR A 77 -9.58 -9.61 23.70
N MET A 78 -8.62 -8.71 23.70
CA MET A 78 -7.55 -8.68 24.70
C MET A 78 -8.01 -8.02 26.01
N PRO A 79 -7.41 -8.40 27.15
CA PRO A 79 -7.67 -7.71 28.42
C PRO A 79 -7.48 -6.18 28.26
N TRP A 80 -8.43 -5.42 28.80
CA TRP A 80 -8.41 -3.94 28.82
C TRP A 80 -8.56 -3.25 27.46
N TRP A 81 -8.72 -3.98 26.36
CA TRP A 81 -8.98 -3.38 25.06
C TRP A 81 -10.41 -2.88 24.97
N LEU A 82 -10.55 -1.75 24.24
CA LEU A 82 -11.84 -1.16 23.93
C LEU A 82 -12.50 -1.77 22.68
N ILE A 83 -11.76 -2.62 21.95
CA ILE A 83 -12.20 -3.22 20.69
C ILE A 83 -12.01 -4.75 20.72
N GLY A 84 -12.81 -5.47 19.93
CA GLY A 84 -12.61 -6.87 19.64
C GLY A 84 -11.56 -7.12 18.56
N TRP A 85 -11.16 -8.38 18.41
CA TRP A 85 -10.21 -8.80 17.38
C TRP A 85 -10.69 -8.53 15.95
N ASP A 86 -11.99 -8.53 15.72
CA ASP A 86 -12.62 -8.21 14.44
C ASP A 86 -12.35 -6.76 14.03
N VAL A 87 -12.58 -5.80 14.94
CA VAL A 87 -12.27 -4.37 14.72
C VAL A 87 -10.77 -4.16 14.55
N PHE A 88 -9.97 -4.81 15.39
CA PHE A 88 -8.50 -4.72 15.31
C PHE A 88 -7.96 -5.20 13.95
N ALA A 89 -8.39 -6.37 13.50
CA ALA A 89 -8.01 -6.91 12.20
C ALA A 89 -8.52 -6.04 11.04
N TRP A 90 -9.71 -5.46 11.18
CA TRP A 90 -10.29 -4.55 10.19
C TRP A 90 -9.45 -3.27 10.07
N ILE A 91 -9.05 -2.63 11.20
CA ILE A 91 -8.17 -1.44 11.21
C ILE A 91 -6.87 -1.75 10.46
N GLY A 92 -6.20 -2.85 10.81
CA GLY A 92 -4.95 -3.27 10.16
C GLY A 92 -5.13 -3.49 8.66
N HIS A 93 -6.20 -4.18 8.26
CA HIS A 93 -6.51 -4.40 6.85
C HIS A 93 -6.76 -3.09 6.08
N ARG A 94 -7.52 -2.15 6.65
CA ARG A 94 -7.78 -0.86 5.99
C ARG A 94 -6.50 -0.04 5.86
N ARG A 95 -5.67 -0.02 6.88
CA ARG A 95 -4.40 0.72 6.85
C ARG A 95 -3.42 0.16 5.82
N PHE A 96 -3.16 -1.16 5.84
CA PHE A 96 -2.07 -1.77 5.07
C PHE A 96 -2.49 -2.31 3.71
N ALA A 97 -3.71 -2.85 3.57
CA ALA A 97 -4.18 -3.40 2.30
C ALA A 97 -4.95 -2.37 1.45
N ARG A 98 -5.52 -1.34 2.06
CA ARG A 98 -6.31 -0.31 1.38
C ARG A 98 -5.68 1.08 1.43
N HIS A 99 -4.58 1.24 2.19
CA HIS A 99 -3.84 2.51 2.34
C HIS A 99 -4.67 3.68 2.87
N TRP A 100 -5.67 3.39 3.71
CA TRP A 100 -6.51 4.43 4.29
C TRP A 100 -5.76 5.24 5.34
N SER A 101 -6.06 6.52 5.41
CA SER A 101 -5.59 7.39 6.49
C SER A 101 -6.34 7.12 7.79
N VAL A 102 -5.77 7.52 8.93
CA VAL A 102 -6.41 7.38 10.24
C VAL A 102 -7.78 8.07 10.29
N PRO A 103 -7.96 9.32 9.79
CA PRO A 103 -9.27 9.95 9.73
C PRO A 103 -10.31 9.19 8.89
N GLN A 104 -9.90 8.56 7.77
CA GLN A 104 -10.80 7.74 6.96
C GLN A 104 -11.23 6.47 7.71
N ILE A 105 -10.29 5.80 8.41
CA ILE A 105 -10.57 4.63 9.24
C ILE A 105 -11.55 5.00 10.35
N ARG A 106 -11.31 6.12 11.05
CA ARG A 106 -12.20 6.61 12.12
C ARG A 106 -13.61 6.91 11.61
N ALA A 107 -13.72 7.62 10.50
CA ALA A 107 -15.02 7.97 9.92
C ALA A 107 -15.83 6.71 9.58
N GLU A 108 -15.22 5.77 8.87
CA GLU A 108 -15.91 4.52 8.50
C GLU A 108 -16.29 3.66 9.72
N LEU A 109 -15.41 3.58 10.74
CA LEU A 109 -15.73 2.88 12.00
C LEU A 109 -16.93 3.50 12.71
N SER A 110 -17.01 4.84 12.75
CA SER A 110 -18.13 5.57 13.33
C SER A 110 -19.42 5.38 12.52
N ASP A 111 -19.35 5.60 11.21
CA ASP A 111 -20.51 5.70 10.35
C ASP A 111 -21.13 4.34 10.03
N SER A 112 -20.31 3.33 9.75
CA SER A 112 -20.77 2.02 9.33
C SER A 112 -20.91 1.01 10.48
N TYR A 113 -20.11 1.16 11.55
CA TYR A 113 -20.04 0.15 12.62
C TYR A 113 -20.38 0.70 14.02
N GLN A 114 -20.63 2.00 14.15
CA GLN A 114 -20.88 2.68 15.43
C GLN A 114 -19.73 2.49 16.45
N VAL A 115 -18.52 2.30 15.94
CA VAL A 115 -17.30 2.18 16.74
C VAL A 115 -16.69 3.56 16.92
N VAL A 116 -16.83 4.14 18.09
CA VAL A 116 -16.35 5.51 18.39
C VAL A 116 -15.06 5.44 19.20
N ILE A 117 -13.94 5.61 18.54
CA ILE A 117 -12.59 5.65 19.13
C ILE A 117 -11.79 6.83 18.59
N SER A 118 -10.78 7.29 19.33
CA SER A 118 -9.93 8.42 18.94
C SER A 118 -8.91 8.03 17.88
N ASP A 119 -8.36 9.04 17.18
CA ASP A 119 -7.26 8.85 16.22
C ASP A 119 -6.04 8.24 16.92
N ASP A 120 -5.67 8.70 18.13
CA ASP A 120 -4.57 8.16 18.92
C ASP A 120 -4.76 6.66 19.25
N ALA A 121 -5.99 6.25 19.55
CA ALA A 121 -6.30 4.85 19.80
C ALA A 121 -6.14 4.01 18.52
N ILE A 122 -6.58 4.53 17.37
CA ILE A 122 -6.39 3.87 16.07
C ILE A 122 -4.90 3.74 15.74
N GLU A 123 -4.11 4.80 15.94
CA GLU A 123 -2.66 4.75 15.72
C GLU A 123 -1.97 3.73 16.63
N SER A 124 -2.37 3.67 17.90
CA SER A 124 -1.88 2.66 18.84
C SER A 124 -2.21 1.23 18.38
N TYR A 125 -3.43 0.99 17.90
CA TYR A 125 -3.81 -0.32 17.35
C TYR A 125 -3.08 -0.65 16.04
N ILE A 126 -2.80 0.34 15.20
CA ILE A 126 -1.96 0.15 13.99
C ILE A 126 -0.55 -0.29 14.37
N GLY A 127 0.07 0.36 15.35
CA GLY A 127 1.40 -0.02 15.87
C GLY A 127 1.42 -1.44 16.45
N LEU A 128 0.40 -1.80 17.24
CA LEU A 128 0.25 -3.16 17.76
C LEU A 128 0.03 -4.18 16.63
N TYR A 129 -0.77 -3.86 15.62
CA TYR A 129 -0.98 -4.71 14.45
C TYR A 129 0.33 -5.01 13.71
N GLN A 130 1.16 -3.98 13.48
CA GLN A 130 2.49 -4.16 12.89
C GLN A 130 3.36 -5.09 13.72
N THR A 131 3.40 -4.88 15.04
CA THR A 131 4.18 -5.72 15.97
C THR A 131 3.71 -7.17 15.96
N MET A 132 2.41 -7.40 15.99
CA MET A 132 1.84 -8.76 15.96
C MET A 132 2.07 -9.46 14.62
N VAL A 133 1.93 -8.75 13.51
CA VAL A 133 2.23 -9.28 12.17
C VAL A 133 3.71 -9.62 12.06
N ALA A 134 4.61 -8.76 12.55
CA ALA A 134 6.04 -9.01 12.56
C ALA A 134 6.40 -10.24 13.40
N ALA A 135 5.85 -10.34 14.62
CA ALA A 135 6.06 -11.49 15.50
C ALA A 135 5.58 -12.81 14.85
N ARG A 136 4.38 -12.79 14.26
CA ARG A 136 3.83 -13.94 13.53
C ARG A 136 4.68 -14.30 12.30
N HIS A 137 5.22 -13.30 11.63
CA HIS A 137 6.07 -13.51 10.46
C HIS A 137 7.37 -14.22 10.81
N GLN A 138 7.91 -13.95 11.99
CA GLN A 138 9.15 -14.54 12.52
C GLN A 138 8.93 -15.87 13.26
N ASP A 139 7.69 -16.27 13.53
CA ASP A 139 7.36 -17.51 14.22
C ASP A 139 7.81 -18.72 13.40
N PRO A 140 8.70 -19.59 13.95
CA PRO A 140 9.21 -20.76 13.24
C PRO A 140 8.13 -21.75 12.83
N THR A 141 7.09 -21.92 13.65
CA THR A 141 5.98 -22.84 13.40
C THR A 141 5.15 -22.36 12.23
N GLN A 142 4.82 -21.06 12.19
CA GLN A 142 4.09 -20.43 11.10
C GLN A 142 4.90 -20.47 9.79
N MET A 143 6.21 -20.26 9.90
CA MET A 143 7.11 -20.37 8.75
C MET A 143 7.15 -21.80 8.20
N ALA A 144 7.38 -22.79 9.05
CA ALA A 144 7.38 -24.20 8.62
C ALA A 144 6.05 -24.61 7.98
N GLN A 145 4.93 -24.15 8.53
CA GLN A 145 3.61 -24.39 7.95
C GLN A 145 3.43 -23.73 6.57
N ALA A 146 3.91 -22.48 6.40
CA ALA A 146 3.82 -21.74 5.15
C ALA A 146 4.64 -22.39 4.01
N TYR A 147 5.71 -23.10 4.36
CA TYR A 147 6.59 -23.79 3.39
C TYR A 147 6.32 -25.30 3.29
N ARG A 148 5.27 -25.81 3.89
CA ARG A 148 4.89 -27.23 3.75
C ARG A 148 4.64 -27.56 2.28
N GLY A 149 5.30 -28.64 1.79
CA GLY A 149 5.21 -29.08 0.40
C GLY A 149 5.99 -28.20 -0.60
N VAL A 150 7.00 -27.47 -0.12
CA VAL A 150 7.97 -26.77 -0.96
C VAL A 150 9.28 -27.54 -0.91
N ASP A 151 9.85 -27.86 -2.07
CA ASP A 151 11.07 -28.69 -2.18
C ASP A 151 12.34 -27.81 -2.23
N ASP A 152 12.23 -26.60 -2.76
CA ASP A 152 13.36 -25.67 -2.88
C ASP A 152 12.89 -24.20 -2.80
N LEU A 153 13.82 -23.30 -2.60
CA LEU A 153 13.60 -21.86 -2.47
C LEU A 153 14.14 -21.11 -3.70
N ILE A 154 13.36 -20.14 -4.15
CA ILE A 154 13.80 -19.13 -5.11
C ILE A 154 13.78 -17.78 -4.40
N LEU A 155 14.95 -17.20 -4.19
CA LEU A 155 15.09 -15.96 -3.44
C LEU A 155 15.38 -14.78 -4.37
N SER A 156 14.91 -13.61 -3.99
CA SER A 156 15.29 -12.36 -4.61
C SER A 156 15.71 -11.34 -3.57
N ILE A 157 16.65 -10.48 -3.94
CA ILE A 157 17.04 -9.30 -3.18
C ILE A 157 16.92 -8.07 -4.07
N ASP A 158 16.37 -6.99 -3.53
CA ASP A 158 16.21 -5.71 -4.21
C ASP A 158 16.35 -4.57 -3.21
N GLY A 159 16.87 -3.43 -3.66
CA GLY A 159 16.98 -2.21 -2.87
C GLY A 159 15.91 -1.20 -3.26
N LEU A 160 15.14 -0.74 -2.30
CA LEU A 160 14.13 0.31 -2.45
C LEU A 160 14.64 1.59 -1.79
N GLN A 161 14.92 2.62 -2.57
CA GLN A 161 15.27 3.94 -2.05
C GLN A 161 14.08 4.88 -2.26
N PRO A 162 13.26 5.12 -1.22
CA PRO A 162 12.04 5.93 -1.35
C PRO A 162 12.36 7.40 -1.63
N GLU A 163 13.44 7.94 -1.04
CA GLU A 163 13.87 9.32 -1.22
C GLU A 163 15.38 9.40 -1.36
N LYS A 164 15.85 10.30 -2.23
CA LYS A 164 17.26 10.50 -2.45
C LYS A 164 17.93 11.07 -1.19
N GLY A 165 18.98 10.40 -0.72
CA GLY A 165 19.75 10.79 0.46
C GLY A 165 19.31 10.12 1.77
N HIS A 166 18.28 9.27 1.72
CA HIS A 166 17.85 8.44 2.85
C HIS A 166 18.36 7.00 2.72
N GLU A 167 18.09 6.20 3.75
CA GLU A 167 18.41 4.78 3.77
C GLU A 167 17.78 4.04 2.61
N THR A 168 18.48 3.04 2.09
CA THR A 168 17.92 2.09 1.14
C THR A 168 17.35 0.89 1.91
N LEU A 169 16.05 0.63 1.75
CA LEU A 169 15.43 -0.57 2.30
C LEU A 169 15.75 -1.75 1.38
N TYR A 170 16.62 -2.65 1.85
CA TYR A 170 16.88 -3.90 1.17
C TYR A 170 15.87 -4.95 1.58
N VAL A 171 15.25 -5.59 0.60
CA VAL A 171 14.18 -6.57 0.82
C VAL A 171 14.59 -7.92 0.26
N VAL A 172 14.58 -8.94 1.10
CA VAL A 172 14.73 -10.34 0.69
C VAL A 172 13.35 -10.99 0.62
N ARG A 173 13.05 -11.56 -0.55
CA ARG A 173 11.76 -12.16 -0.84
C ARG A 173 11.92 -13.58 -1.37
N GLU A 174 11.08 -14.49 -0.88
CA GLU A 174 10.92 -15.81 -1.46
C GLU A 174 9.79 -15.79 -2.50
N LEU A 175 10.07 -16.29 -3.70
CA LEU A 175 9.23 -16.08 -4.87
C LEU A 175 8.17 -17.16 -5.09
N ARG A 176 8.35 -18.41 -4.63
CA ARG A 176 7.36 -19.48 -4.77
C ARG A 176 6.09 -19.19 -3.97
N ARG A 177 6.27 -18.78 -2.72
CA ARG A 177 5.18 -18.35 -1.84
C ARG A 177 4.91 -16.85 -1.90
N ARG A 178 5.68 -16.09 -2.72
CA ARG A 178 5.58 -14.63 -2.87
C ARG A 178 5.65 -13.89 -1.55
N ARG A 179 6.50 -14.37 -0.64
CA ARG A 179 6.60 -13.86 0.73
C ARG A 179 7.87 -13.04 0.91
N VAL A 180 7.72 -11.85 1.48
CA VAL A 180 8.88 -11.11 2.00
C VAL A 180 9.38 -11.85 3.24
N TRP A 181 10.66 -12.18 3.27
CA TRP A 181 11.27 -12.80 4.44
C TRP A 181 11.64 -11.74 5.48
N PHE A 182 12.34 -10.73 5.04
CA PHE A 182 12.68 -9.56 5.86
C PHE A 182 13.03 -8.38 4.96
N GLY A 183 13.04 -7.19 5.56
CA GLY A 183 13.54 -5.95 4.96
C GLY A 183 14.38 -5.23 6.01
N GLU A 184 15.52 -4.68 5.60
CA GLU A 184 16.43 -3.97 6.47
C GLU A 184 16.87 -2.66 5.83
N PRO A 185 16.70 -1.51 6.51
CA PRO A 185 17.21 -0.24 6.02
C PRO A 185 18.72 -0.15 6.25
N LEU A 186 19.48 0.13 5.19
CA LEU A 186 20.92 0.31 5.25
C LEU A 186 21.30 1.69 4.72
N LEU A 187 22.22 2.35 5.39
CA LEU A 187 22.80 3.62 4.95
C LEU A 187 23.82 3.44 3.82
N SER A 188 24.35 2.24 3.68
CA SER A 188 25.39 1.92 2.69
C SER A 188 25.04 0.62 1.96
N SER A 189 25.39 0.57 0.68
CA SER A 189 25.38 -0.64 -0.14
C SER A 189 26.75 -1.35 -0.13
N ALA A 190 27.55 -1.18 0.94
CA ALA A 190 28.84 -1.83 1.07
C ALA A 190 28.69 -3.36 1.03
N ALA A 191 29.70 -4.04 0.49
CA ALA A 191 29.66 -5.49 0.28
C ALA A 191 29.43 -6.26 1.60
N GLU A 192 30.01 -5.81 2.71
CA GLU A 192 29.89 -6.42 4.03
C GLU A 192 28.45 -6.36 4.55
N GLU A 193 27.77 -5.24 4.35
CA GLU A 193 26.37 -5.08 4.77
C GLU A 193 25.42 -5.97 3.96
N ILE A 194 25.63 -6.06 2.67
CA ILE A 194 24.88 -6.97 1.80
C ILE A 194 25.17 -8.43 2.14
N GLN A 195 26.41 -8.76 2.43
CA GLN A 195 26.78 -10.11 2.85
C GLN A 195 26.06 -10.51 4.13
N ARG A 196 25.94 -9.62 5.12
CA ARG A 196 25.17 -9.85 6.36
C ARG A 196 23.70 -10.18 6.08
N LEU A 197 23.05 -9.47 5.15
CA LEU A 197 21.67 -9.78 4.75
C LEU A 197 21.57 -11.16 4.08
N LEU A 198 22.53 -11.52 3.24
CA LEU A 198 22.55 -12.83 2.60
C LEU A 198 22.81 -13.96 3.60
N GLU A 199 23.65 -13.74 4.60
CA GLU A 199 23.88 -14.66 5.73
C GLU A 199 22.57 -14.88 6.52
N GLN A 200 21.82 -13.83 6.79
CA GLN A 200 20.51 -13.93 7.42
C GLN A 200 19.54 -14.76 6.56
N ALA A 201 19.52 -14.57 5.25
CA ALA A 201 18.71 -15.39 4.34
C ALA A 201 19.14 -16.86 4.36
N ARG A 202 20.45 -17.13 4.42
CA ARG A 202 20.99 -18.49 4.56
C ARG A 202 20.52 -19.15 5.85
N HIS A 203 20.57 -18.42 6.97
CA HIS A 203 20.08 -18.91 8.25
C HIS A 203 18.58 -19.27 8.21
N TRP A 204 17.76 -18.45 7.54
CA TRP A 204 16.33 -18.76 7.36
C TRP A 204 16.10 -20.01 6.51
N ALA A 205 16.84 -20.17 5.40
CA ALA A 205 16.78 -21.37 4.56
C ALA A 205 17.16 -22.63 5.34
N GLN A 206 18.22 -22.55 6.16
CA GLN A 206 18.68 -23.65 7.03
C GLN A 206 17.63 -24.03 8.09
N ARG A 207 16.97 -23.03 8.72
CA ARG A 207 15.89 -23.29 9.69
C ARG A 207 14.69 -23.98 9.06
N LEU A 208 14.39 -23.71 7.78
CA LEU A 208 13.35 -24.39 7.03
C LEU A 208 13.77 -25.77 6.52
N GLY A 209 15.08 -26.09 6.54
CA GLY A 209 15.62 -27.31 5.95
C GLY A 209 15.50 -27.38 4.43
N LEU A 210 15.37 -26.23 3.75
CA LEU A 210 15.13 -26.16 2.31
C LEU A 210 16.36 -25.61 1.56
N PRO A 211 16.78 -26.28 0.46
CA PRO A 211 17.87 -25.77 -0.37
C PRO A 211 17.44 -24.52 -1.15
N VAL A 212 18.33 -23.56 -1.29
CA VAL A 212 18.16 -22.41 -2.19
C VAL A 212 18.61 -22.85 -3.59
N ARG A 213 17.67 -22.86 -4.52
CA ARG A 213 17.91 -23.26 -5.92
C ARG A 213 18.38 -22.11 -6.80
N LEU A 214 17.86 -20.90 -6.54
CA LEU A 214 18.06 -19.76 -7.43
C LEU A 214 18.00 -18.44 -6.64
N TRP A 215 18.91 -17.52 -6.95
CA TRP A 215 18.83 -16.13 -6.60
C TRP A 215 18.47 -15.26 -7.81
N ILE A 216 17.66 -14.23 -7.56
CA ILE A 216 17.32 -13.20 -8.55
C ILE A 216 17.62 -11.83 -7.93
N SER A 217 18.43 -11.01 -8.61
CA SER A 217 18.70 -9.63 -8.19
C SER A 217 18.93 -8.73 -9.40
N ASP A 218 19.19 -7.44 -9.16
CA ASP A 218 19.80 -6.59 -10.17
C ASP A 218 21.30 -6.92 -10.34
N LYS A 219 22.00 -6.22 -11.23
CA LYS A 219 23.44 -6.43 -11.47
C LYS A 219 24.36 -5.66 -10.51
N GLN A 220 23.86 -5.22 -9.36
CA GLN A 220 24.71 -4.56 -8.38
C GLN A 220 25.83 -5.52 -7.96
N GLU A 221 27.06 -5.03 -8.03
CA GLU A 221 28.26 -5.87 -7.79
C GLU A 221 28.26 -6.50 -6.39
N ALA A 222 27.79 -5.76 -5.39
CA ALA A 222 27.65 -6.26 -4.03
C ALA A 222 26.70 -7.46 -3.92
N PHE A 223 25.62 -7.52 -4.72
CA PHE A 223 24.76 -8.69 -4.76
C PHE A 223 25.42 -9.87 -5.47
N VAL A 224 26.07 -9.60 -6.61
CA VAL A 224 26.71 -10.67 -7.39
C VAL A 224 27.81 -11.35 -6.58
N SER A 225 28.72 -10.54 -6.00
CA SER A 225 29.83 -11.06 -5.19
C SER A 225 29.35 -11.70 -3.89
N GLY A 226 28.41 -11.05 -3.19
CA GLY A 226 27.87 -11.57 -1.93
C GLY A 226 27.12 -12.89 -2.10
N ILE A 227 26.27 -13.02 -3.13
CA ILE A 227 25.56 -14.27 -3.42
C ILE A 227 26.56 -15.39 -3.75
N ALA A 228 27.58 -15.12 -4.55
CA ALA A 228 28.62 -16.10 -4.87
C ALA A 228 29.38 -16.59 -3.64
N GLN A 229 29.62 -15.72 -2.65
CA GLN A 229 30.32 -16.05 -1.41
C GLN A 229 29.42 -16.83 -0.41
N VAL A 230 28.20 -16.33 -0.18
CA VAL A 230 27.30 -16.88 0.84
C VAL A 230 26.60 -18.15 0.35
N PHE A 231 26.31 -18.24 -0.94
CA PHE A 231 25.61 -19.35 -1.58
C PHE A 231 26.43 -19.95 -2.73
N PRO A 232 27.60 -20.53 -2.44
CA PRO A 232 28.46 -21.09 -3.48
C PRO A 232 27.73 -22.19 -4.24
N GLY A 233 27.80 -22.15 -5.59
CA GLY A 233 27.15 -23.11 -6.47
C GLY A 233 25.67 -22.90 -6.70
N VAL A 234 25.02 -21.94 -6.04
CA VAL A 234 23.63 -21.57 -6.31
C VAL A 234 23.56 -20.70 -7.56
N ALA A 235 22.65 -21.05 -8.48
CA ALA A 235 22.45 -20.25 -9.69
C ALA A 235 21.97 -18.83 -9.33
N HIS A 236 22.56 -17.81 -9.98
CA HIS A 236 22.15 -16.42 -9.86
C HIS A 236 21.69 -15.91 -11.23
N ARG A 237 20.52 -15.28 -11.26
CA ARG A 237 19.92 -14.71 -12.48
C ARG A 237 19.66 -13.21 -12.29
N TYR A 238 19.80 -12.49 -13.38
CA TYR A 238 19.46 -11.07 -13.43
C TYR A 238 17.93 -10.89 -13.47
N CYS A 239 17.40 -9.91 -12.73
CA CYS A 239 15.99 -9.59 -12.71
C CYS A 239 15.54 -9.05 -14.08
N GLU A 240 14.56 -9.68 -14.69
CA GLU A 240 14.04 -9.28 -16.00
C GLU A 240 13.48 -7.85 -16.01
N ASN A 241 12.83 -7.42 -14.94
CA ASN A 241 12.31 -6.06 -14.83
C ASN A 241 13.44 -5.02 -14.84
N HIS A 242 14.56 -5.28 -14.15
CA HIS A 242 15.73 -4.43 -14.17
C HIS A 242 16.38 -4.42 -15.55
N PHE A 243 16.49 -5.58 -16.17
CA PHE A 243 17.01 -5.72 -17.54
C PHE A 243 16.18 -4.90 -18.54
N LEU A 244 14.86 -5.01 -18.51
CA LEU A 244 13.98 -4.25 -19.40
C LEU A 244 14.04 -2.75 -19.13
N ARG A 245 14.13 -2.34 -17.86
CA ARG A 245 14.32 -0.94 -17.46
C ARG A 245 15.63 -0.39 -17.97
N ASP A 246 16.73 -1.13 -17.83
CA ASP A 246 18.04 -0.72 -18.30
C ASP A 246 18.07 -0.61 -19.83
N LEU A 247 17.40 -1.54 -20.53
CA LEU A 247 17.24 -1.49 -21.97
C LEU A 247 16.42 -0.28 -22.43
N ALA A 248 15.36 0.06 -21.72
CA ALA A 248 14.50 1.20 -22.02
C ALA A 248 15.11 2.56 -21.60
N LYS A 249 16.05 2.57 -20.67
CA LYS A 249 16.64 3.80 -20.09
C LYS A 249 17.16 4.81 -21.11
N PRO A 250 17.95 4.42 -22.15
CA PRO A 250 18.43 5.38 -23.15
C PRO A 250 17.29 6.06 -23.92
N VAL A 251 16.21 5.31 -24.22
CA VAL A 251 15.02 5.83 -24.91
C VAL A 251 14.28 6.82 -24.03
N LEU A 252 14.06 6.48 -22.75
CA LEU A 252 13.39 7.36 -21.78
C LEU A 252 14.19 8.62 -21.49
N GLU A 253 15.53 8.53 -21.44
CA GLU A 253 16.39 9.70 -21.27
C GLU A 253 16.36 10.62 -22.50
N ALA A 254 16.37 10.07 -23.72
CA ALA A 254 16.25 10.84 -24.95
C ALA A 254 14.88 11.54 -25.02
N ASP A 255 13.81 10.83 -24.66
CA ASP A 255 12.45 11.37 -24.58
C ASP A 255 12.35 12.51 -23.56
N SER A 256 12.89 12.33 -22.37
CA SER A 256 12.93 13.35 -21.33
C SER A 256 13.71 14.61 -21.77
N LYS A 257 14.86 14.44 -22.43
CA LYS A 257 15.62 15.55 -23.00
C LYS A 257 14.83 16.30 -24.07
N THR A 258 14.11 15.57 -24.94
CA THR A 258 13.24 16.14 -25.97
C THR A 258 12.10 16.95 -25.34
N LYS A 259 11.43 16.42 -24.32
CA LYS A 259 10.41 17.12 -23.54
C LYS A 259 10.91 18.43 -22.94
N VAL A 260 12.06 18.41 -22.28
CA VAL A 260 12.68 19.62 -21.72
C VAL A 260 13.04 20.61 -22.82
N GLY A 261 13.54 20.13 -23.96
CA GLY A 261 13.84 20.96 -25.14
C GLY A 261 12.61 21.66 -25.69
N MET A 262 11.48 20.96 -25.84
CA MET A 262 10.21 21.53 -26.27
C MET A 262 9.68 22.59 -25.31
N ARG A 263 9.68 22.30 -24.00
CA ARG A 263 9.28 23.26 -22.96
C ARG A 263 10.10 24.56 -23.02
N ARG A 264 11.41 24.45 -23.27
CA ARG A 264 12.28 25.64 -23.43
C ARG A 264 11.96 26.48 -24.65
N LYS A 265 11.63 25.83 -25.78
CA LYS A 265 11.28 26.53 -27.04
C LYS A 265 9.97 27.33 -26.97
N VAL A 266 9.06 26.92 -26.09
CA VAL A 266 7.71 27.51 -25.98
C VAL A 266 7.60 28.54 -24.83
N ARG A 267 8.71 29.03 -24.30
CA ARG A 267 8.74 30.00 -23.17
C ARG A 267 8.09 31.34 -23.45
N GLY A 268 7.95 31.73 -24.73
CA GLY A 268 7.39 33.02 -25.15
C GLY A 268 5.85 33.16 -25.00
N LEU A 269 5.12 32.09 -24.71
CA LEU A 269 3.67 32.11 -24.58
C LEU A 269 3.15 33.07 -23.51
N ARG A 270 3.83 33.17 -22.37
CA ARG A 270 3.44 34.05 -21.27
C ARG A 270 3.52 35.55 -21.63
N SER A 271 4.43 35.95 -22.52
CA SER A 271 4.48 37.33 -22.98
C SER A 271 3.27 37.63 -23.86
N ILE A 272 2.94 36.74 -24.81
CA ILE A 272 1.79 36.86 -25.70
C ILE A 272 0.48 36.99 -24.90
N GLU A 273 0.26 36.10 -23.94
CA GLU A 273 -0.93 36.14 -23.07
C GLU A 273 -1.02 37.44 -22.27
N ARG A 274 0.11 37.88 -21.69
CA ARG A 274 0.16 39.08 -20.87
C ARG A 274 -0.11 40.33 -21.72
N ASP A 275 0.44 40.39 -22.90
CA ASP A 275 0.25 41.52 -23.81
C ASP A 275 -1.21 41.63 -24.22
N ILE A 276 -1.89 40.51 -24.55
CA ILE A 276 -3.32 40.47 -24.88
C ILE A 276 -4.18 40.87 -23.65
N LEU A 277 -3.89 40.33 -22.48
CA LEU A 277 -4.64 40.61 -21.24
C LEU A 277 -4.46 42.06 -20.76
N ALA A 278 -3.30 42.68 -21.05
CA ALA A 278 -3.01 44.07 -20.71
C ALA A 278 -3.84 45.07 -21.51
N GLU A 279 -4.40 44.69 -22.71
CA GLU A 279 -5.26 45.51 -23.51
C GLU A 279 -6.70 45.64 -22.94
N GLY A 280 -7.03 44.93 -21.88
CA GLY A 280 -8.29 44.96 -21.15
C GLY A 280 -9.27 43.86 -21.52
N PRO A 281 -10.22 43.51 -20.61
CA PRO A 281 -11.11 42.35 -20.76
C PRO A 281 -12.05 42.44 -22.00
N GLU A 282 -12.48 43.63 -22.39
CA GLU A 282 -13.33 43.81 -23.57
C GLU A 282 -12.63 43.50 -24.88
N LYS A 283 -11.30 43.74 -24.96
CA LYS A 283 -10.50 43.45 -26.15
C LYS A 283 -9.97 42.01 -26.15
N ALA A 284 -9.82 41.40 -25.00
CA ALA A 284 -9.40 39.98 -24.87
C ALA A 284 -10.49 39.03 -25.43
N ASP A 285 -11.75 39.42 -25.38
CA ASP A 285 -12.91 38.60 -25.85
C ASP A 285 -13.28 38.85 -27.30
N THR A 286 -12.64 39.82 -27.97
CA THR A 286 -12.95 40.13 -29.37
C THR A 286 -12.20 39.24 -30.36
N GLY A 287 -12.96 38.40 -31.05
CA GLY A 287 -12.67 37.68 -32.30
C GLY A 287 -11.31 36.99 -32.47
N GLY A 288 -10.23 37.75 -32.51
CA GLY A 288 -8.89 37.21 -32.76
C GLY A 288 -8.10 36.89 -31.50
N ASN A 289 -8.25 37.68 -30.46
CA ASN A 289 -7.49 37.57 -29.20
C ASN A 289 -7.97 36.39 -28.38
N GLY A 290 -9.28 36.10 -28.32
CA GLY A 290 -9.84 34.93 -27.66
C GLY A 290 -9.28 33.63 -28.23
N VAL A 291 -9.19 33.50 -29.55
CA VAL A 291 -8.62 32.34 -30.23
C VAL A 291 -7.14 32.17 -29.89
N VAL A 292 -6.36 33.25 -29.81
CA VAL A 292 -4.95 33.19 -29.44
C VAL A 292 -4.77 32.72 -27.98
N LEU A 293 -5.61 33.22 -27.05
CA LEU A 293 -5.60 32.79 -25.66
C LEU A 293 -5.98 31.31 -25.50
N ASP A 294 -6.97 30.83 -26.27
CA ASP A 294 -7.34 29.40 -26.30
C ASP A 294 -6.17 28.51 -26.76
N TYR A 295 -5.45 28.92 -27.81
CA TYR A 295 -4.26 28.22 -28.27
C TYR A 295 -3.13 28.26 -27.22
N CYS A 296 -2.92 29.36 -26.53
CA CYS A 296 -1.96 29.48 -25.45
C CYS A 296 -2.32 28.54 -24.29
N ALA A 297 -3.62 28.47 -23.94
CA ALA A 297 -4.13 27.57 -22.92
C ALA A 297 -3.93 26.09 -23.31
N ALA A 298 -4.26 25.73 -24.57
CA ALA A 298 -4.05 24.38 -25.08
C ALA A 298 -2.59 23.96 -25.06
N VAL A 299 -1.67 24.83 -25.52
CA VAL A 299 -0.23 24.55 -25.46
C VAL A 299 0.24 24.39 -24.02
N ARG A 300 -0.23 25.23 -23.10
CA ARG A 300 0.11 25.14 -21.68
C ARG A 300 -0.40 23.82 -21.06
N GLY A 301 -1.60 23.39 -21.40
CA GLY A 301 -2.15 22.09 -21.00
C GLY A 301 -1.23 20.95 -21.43
N VAL A 302 -0.82 20.93 -22.70
CA VAL A 302 0.08 19.90 -23.24
C VAL A 302 1.47 19.93 -22.56
N LEU A 303 2.00 21.14 -22.29
CA LEU A 303 3.31 21.26 -21.61
C LEU A 303 3.31 20.80 -20.15
N ASN A 304 2.17 20.84 -19.49
CA ASN A 304 2.00 20.44 -18.09
C ASN A 304 1.51 18.99 -17.94
N ASP A 305 1.14 18.32 -19.04
CA ASP A 305 0.76 16.91 -18.99
C ASP A 305 2.01 16.03 -18.85
N ASP A 306 2.23 15.55 -17.63
CA ASP A 306 3.32 14.64 -17.27
C ASP A 306 2.87 13.17 -17.19
N HIS A 307 1.62 12.88 -17.53
CA HIS A 307 1.06 11.54 -17.44
C HIS A 307 1.49 10.72 -18.66
N GLY A 308 2.24 9.64 -18.39
CA GLY A 308 2.61 8.63 -19.36
C GLY A 308 3.12 7.38 -18.67
N GLY A 309 2.66 6.21 -19.11
CA GLY A 309 3.21 4.93 -18.66
C GLY A 309 4.50 4.59 -19.41
N PRO A 310 5.20 3.52 -19.06
CA PRO A 310 6.46 3.11 -19.69
C PRO A 310 6.34 2.82 -21.20
N LEU A 311 5.13 2.60 -21.71
CA LEU A 311 4.85 2.38 -23.13
C LEU A 311 4.35 3.66 -23.85
N GLN A 312 4.22 4.77 -23.16
CA GLN A 312 3.81 6.06 -23.71
C GLN A 312 4.78 7.15 -23.24
N PRO A 313 5.93 7.29 -23.90
CA PRO A 313 6.92 8.28 -23.57
C PRO A 313 6.32 9.69 -23.57
N PRO A 314 6.40 10.45 -22.47
CA PRO A 314 5.71 11.75 -22.35
C PRO A 314 6.24 12.81 -23.30
N GLY A 315 7.50 12.72 -23.73
CA GLY A 315 8.07 13.63 -24.72
C GLY A 315 7.52 13.39 -26.12
N LEU A 316 7.33 12.14 -26.54
CA LEU A 316 6.71 11.79 -27.82
C LEU A 316 5.25 12.25 -27.84
N LYS A 317 4.48 11.95 -26.78
CA LYS A 317 3.09 12.41 -26.62
C LYS A 317 2.97 13.93 -26.69
N MET A 318 3.88 14.65 -26.04
CA MET A 318 3.95 16.11 -26.11
C MET A 318 4.25 16.61 -27.54
N ALA A 319 5.17 15.95 -28.25
CA ALA A 319 5.52 16.31 -29.63
C ALA A 319 4.32 16.14 -30.58
N GLU A 320 3.59 15.03 -30.44
CA GLU A 320 2.38 14.77 -31.23
C GLU A 320 1.28 15.81 -30.96
N ALA A 321 0.99 16.10 -29.68
CA ALA A 321 -0.01 17.08 -29.31
C ALA A 321 0.34 18.49 -29.76
N LEU A 322 1.60 18.93 -29.61
CA LEU A 322 2.08 20.21 -30.15
C LEU A 322 2.01 20.24 -31.69
N GLY A 323 2.27 19.11 -32.34
CA GLY A 323 2.12 18.95 -33.79
C GLY A 323 0.69 19.16 -34.26
N GLN A 324 -0.28 18.61 -33.53
CA GLN A 324 -1.71 18.79 -33.80
C GLN A 324 -2.13 20.26 -33.62
N ILE A 325 -1.71 20.92 -32.54
CA ILE A 325 -1.96 22.35 -32.32
C ILE A 325 -1.38 23.20 -33.44
N ARG A 326 -0.12 22.94 -33.85
CA ARG A 326 0.52 23.63 -34.94
C ARG A 326 -0.25 23.46 -36.25
N SER A 327 -0.68 22.23 -36.56
CA SER A 327 -1.49 21.97 -37.79
C SER A 327 -2.82 22.67 -37.75
N SER A 328 -3.47 22.80 -36.60
CA SER A 328 -4.70 23.55 -36.41
C SER A 328 -4.48 25.07 -36.63
N LEU A 329 -3.40 25.62 -36.06
CA LEU A 329 -3.02 27.03 -36.28
C LEU A 329 -2.75 27.32 -37.76
N GLN A 330 -2.02 26.44 -38.45
CA GLN A 330 -1.75 26.61 -39.89
C GLN A 330 -3.04 26.62 -40.73
N ARG A 331 -3.95 25.68 -40.47
CA ARG A 331 -5.28 25.65 -41.16
C ARG A 331 -6.05 26.94 -40.95
N ASN A 332 -6.06 27.46 -39.71
CA ASN A 332 -6.77 28.73 -39.43
C ASN A 332 -6.14 29.94 -40.12
N LEU A 333 -4.81 29.99 -40.22
CA LEU A 333 -4.10 31.04 -40.93
C LEU A 333 -4.40 30.99 -42.46
N GLU A 334 -4.48 29.81 -43.04
CA GLU A 334 -4.81 29.59 -44.44
C GLU A 334 -6.27 29.91 -44.74
N ALA A 335 -7.21 29.54 -43.84
CA ALA A 335 -8.60 29.87 -43.92
C ALA A 335 -8.86 31.39 -43.86
N LYS A 336 -8.13 32.13 -43.03
CA LYS A 336 -8.16 33.60 -42.98
C LYS A 336 -7.68 34.25 -44.29
N LYS A 337 -6.65 33.68 -44.92
CA LYS A 337 -6.18 34.14 -46.24
C LYS A 337 -7.17 33.86 -47.34
N GLY A 338 -8.05 32.85 -47.21
CA GLY A 338 -9.08 32.46 -48.16
C GLY A 338 -10.46 33.04 -47.92
N GLY A 339 -10.66 33.96 -46.98
CA GLY A 339 -11.95 34.65 -46.74
C GLY A 339 -13.09 33.78 -46.17
N ARG A 340 -12.78 32.59 -45.60
CA ARG A 340 -13.79 31.70 -44.97
C ARG A 340 -14.02 32.01 -43.50
N ARG A 341 -15.31 31.94 -43.11
CA ARG A 341 -15.84 32.32 -41.80
C ARG A 341 -15.39 31.43 -40.64
N GLN A 342 -15.41 32.04 -39.48
CA GLN A 342 -15.05 31.67 -38.12
C GLN A 342 -15.82 30.48 -37.48
N SER A 343 -16.55 29.64 -38.24
CA SER A 343 -17.48 28.66 -37.65
C SER A 343 -16.92 27.31 -37.24
N ASP A 344 -15.65 27.00 -37.50
CA ASP A 344 -15.08 25.65 -37.23
C ASP A 344 -14.25 25.53 -35.97
N CYS A 345 -14.27 26.54 -35.08
CA CYS A 345 -13.54 26.46 -33.78
C CYS A 345 -14.34 25.81 -32.62
N GLY A 346 -15.55 25.28 -32.92
CA GLY A 346 -16.49 24.80 -31.88
C GLY A 346 -16.18 23.44 -31.26
N ASP A 347 -15.35 22.59 -31.87
CA ASP A 347 -15.21 21.18 -31.49
C ASP A 347 -13.95 20.81 -30.63
N TRP A 348 -13.29 21.81 -30.07
CA TRP A 348 -12.11 21.57 -29.22
C TRP A 348 -12.42 21.31 -27.72
N ARG A 349 -13.68 21.29 -27.36
CA ARG A 349 -14.07 20.98 -25.98
C ARG A 349 -14.11 19.47 -25.77
N THR A 350 -13.07 18.98 -25.16
CA THR A 350 -12.83 17.62 -24.62
C THR A 350 -12.41 16.56 -25.65
N PRO A 351 -11.23 15.96 -25.50
CA PRO A 351 -11.04 14.60 -26.00
C PRO A 351 -11.96 13.72 -25.19
N SER A 352 -13.01 13.21 -25.83
CA SER A 352 -13.87 12.18 -25.27
C SER A 352 -13.02 11.04 -24.69
N THR A 353 -13.28 10.77 -23.42
CA THR A 353 -12.97 9.53 -22.69
C THR A 353 -12.70 8.37 -23.63
N VAL A 354 -11.48 7.86 -23.59
CA VAL A 354 -11.12 6.54 -24.14
C VAL A 354 -12.08 5.55 -23.50
N ALA A 355 -12.96 4.99 -24.30
CA ALA A 355 -13.86 3.92 -23.89
C ALA A 355 -13.03 2.73 -23.37
N SER A 356 -13.26 2.35 -22.15
CA SER A 356 -12.73 1.12 -21.56
C SER A 356 -13.15 -0.08 -22.41
N PRO A 357 -12.26 -1.01 -22.73
CA PRO A 357 -12.66 -2.23 -23.42
C PRO A 357 -13.52 -3.06 -22.46
N THR A 358 -14.80 -3.18 -22.78
CA THR A 358 -15.71 -4.13 -22.14
C THR A 358 -15.18 -5.55 -22.34
N SER A 359 -14.82 -6.21 -21.24
CA SER A 359 -14.54 -7.63 -21.22
C SER A 359 -15.82 -8.42 -21.57
N LYS A 360 -15.88 -8.92 -22.77
CA LYS A 360 -16.87 -9.97 -23.13
C LYS A 360 -16.42 -11.28 -22.50
N SER A 361 -17.13 -11.72 -21.46
CA SER A 361 -17.09 -13.08 -20.97
C SER A 361 -17.63 -14.02 -22.05
N ASN A 362 -16.78 -14.86 -22.62
CA ASN A 362 -17.20 -16.02 -23.38
C ASN A 362 -17.34 -17.21 -22.44
N SER A 363 -18.58 -17.46 -22.03
CA SER A 363 -19.01 -18.77 -21.54
C SER A 363 -19.49 -19.60 -22.73
N LYS A 364 -18.86 -20.74 -22.99
CA LYS A 364 -19.50 -21.92 -23.66
C LYS A 364 -18.52 -23.08 -23.77
N PRO A 365 -19.02 -24.30 -23.85
CA PRO A 365 -19.70 -25.13 -22.84
C PRO A 365 -18.72 -26.15 -22.22
#